data_7f236e5b546a98b05cdd3c26df3a6f38
#
_entry.id   7f236e5b546a98b05cdd3c26df3a6f38
#
_cell.length_a   1.000
_cell.length_b   1.000
_cell.length_c   1.000
_cell.angle_alpha   90.00
_cell.angle_beta   90.00
_cell.angle_gamma   90.00
#
_symmetry.space_group_name_H-M   'P 1'
#
loop_
_entity.id
_entity.type
_entity.pdbx_description
1 polymer ?
#
loop_
_entity_poly.entity_id
_entity_poly.type
_entity_poly.pdbx_seq_one_letter_code
_entity_poly.pdbx_strand_id
1 'polypeptide(L)'
;MDTPIVRLVHVTPDAERLVCAAAKLCYASDPATIFDHTPREVETFLGRLRRMGHLSPFEHASYTFLLEGVSRALTHQLVRHRIASYSQRSQRYVAAEPFTYITPPSLAGKVVRTESGPVDAEAYYDAFMERAREAYLRLREALGGSGEAANEDARYVLPNAAETKIMATMNARELFHFFGERLCTRAQWEIRAVADGMLRLARDATLVIFRGVGPKCVTLGRCPEGKMSCGRIEEMRERYG
;
A
#
# COMPACT_ATOMS: atom_id res chain seq x y z
N MET A 1 -1.69 8.54 -17.40
CA MET A 1 -1.53 7.40 -16.48
C MET A 1 -2.35 7.69 -15.25
N ASP A 2 -3.29 6.82 -14.96
CA ASP A 2 -4.09 6.97 -13.75
C ASP A 2 -3.23 6.58 -12.55
N THR A 3 -2.94 7.59 -11.72
CA THR A 3 -2.21 7.37 -10.46
C THR A 3 -3.13 6.64 -9.49
N PRO A 4 -2.68 5.64 -8.73
CA PRO A 4 -3.50 4.99 -7.70
C PRO A 4 -4.15 6.02 -6.79
N ILE A 5 -5.45 5.87 -6.55
CA ILE A 5 -6.18 6.73 -5.62
C ILE A 5 -6.05 6.12 -4.23
N VAL A 6 -5.49 6.89 -3.30
CA VAL A 6 -5.32 6.51 -1.90
C VAL A 6 -6.14 7.46 -1.03
N ARG A 7 -7.02 6.91 -0.20
CA ARG A 7 -7.83 7.69 0.75
C ARG A 7 -7.65 7.13 2.16
N LEU A 8 -7.40 7.98 3.13
CA LEU A 8 -7.48 7.63 4.55
C LEU A 8 -8.97 7.70 4.97
N VAL A 9 -9.56 6.54 5.24
CA VAL A 9 -11.00 6.41 5.57
C VAL A 9 -11.22 6.59 7.07
N HIS A 10 -10.30 6.07 7.88
CA HIS A 10 -10.39 6.13 9.33
C HIS A 10 -9.00 6.14 9.96
N VAL A 11 -8.88 6.85 11.06
CA VAL A 11 -7.73 6.84 11.98
C VAL A 11 -8.25 6.83 13.41
N THR A 12 -7.55 6.14 14.31
CA THR A 12 -7.86 6.18 15.74
C THR A 12 -7.88 7.63 16.25
N PRO A 13 -8.97 8.10 16.87
CA PRO A 13 -9.04 9.43 17.44
C PRO A 13 -7.93 9.68 18.46
N ASP A 14 -7.35 10.87 18.47
CA ASP A 14 -6.27 11.27 19.40
C ASP A 14 -5.11 10.24 19.47
N ALA A 15 -4.78 9.63 18.33
CA ALA A 15 -3.86 8.48 18.25
C ALA A 15 -2.51 8.75 18.94
N GLU A 16 -1.96 9.97 18.81
CA GLU A 16 -0.69 10.34 19.42
C GLU A 16 -0.77 10.35 20.96
N ARG A 17 -1.84 10.89 21.53
CA ARG A 17 -2.08 10.86 22.98
C ARG A 17 -2.37 9.45 23.47
N LEU A 18 -3.15 8.68 22.72
CA LEU A 18 -3.43 7.27 23.05
C LEU A 18 -2.14 6.45 23.11
N VAL A 19 -1.28 6.55 22.10
CA VAL A 19 0.03 5.85 22.09
C VAL A 19 0.91 6.28 23.26
N CYS A 20 0.93 7.57 23.59
CA CYS A 20 1.64 8.10 24.74
C CYS A 20 1.11 7.51 26.05
N ALA A 21 -0.21 7.52 26.24
CA ALA A 21 -0.88 6.96 27.42
C ALA A 21 -0.62 5.46 27.57
N ALA A 22 -0.75 4.69 26.50
CA ALA A 22 -0.49 3.26 26.48
C ALA A 22 0.95 2.94 26.92
N ALA A 23 1.94 3.71 26.44
CA ALA A 23 3.32 3.51 26.86
C ALA A 23 3.55 3.88 28.33
N LYS A 24 2.92 4.95 28.82
CA LYS A 24 3.07 5.39 30.22
C LYS A 24 2.36 4.48 31.21
N LEU A 25 1.27 3.85 30.82
CA LEU A 25 0.55 2.89 31.69
C LEU A 25 1.46 1.78 32.24
N CYS A 26 2.49 1.40 31.50
CA CYS A 26 3.41 0.35 31.91
C CYS A 26 4.20 0.66 33.20
N TYR A 27 4.30 1.93 33.60
CA TYR A 27 5.08 2.36 34.77
C TYR A 27 4.40 3.49 35.58
N ALA A 28 3.15 3.84 35.24
CA ALA A 28 2.40 4.81 36.01
C ALA A 28 1.97 4.25 37.36
N SER A 29 2.26 4.96 38.43
CA SER A 29 1.73 4.64 39.77
C SER A 29 0.26 5.01 39.93
N ASP A 30 -0.20 6.02 39.20
CA ASP A 30 -1.60 6.44 39.12
C ASP A 30 -2.08 6.45 37.66
N PRO A 31 -2.93 5.50 37.26
CA PRO A 31 -3.46 5.43 35.89
C PRO A 31 -4.28 6.68 35.48
N ALA A 32 -4.80 7.47 36.41
CA ALA A 32 -5.58 8.66 36.10
C ALA A 32 -4.72 9.72 35.38
N THR A 33 -3.42 9.73 35.60
CA THR A 33 -2.49 10.75 35.05
C THR A 33 -1.91 10.43 33.67
N ILE A 34 -2.20 9.25 33.10
CA ILE A 34 -1.58 8.83 31.84
C ILE A 34 -1.96 9.68 30.62
N PHE A 35 -3.04 10.44 30.71
CA PHE A 35 -3.49 11.38 29.67
C PHE A 35 -3.09 12.84 29.92
N ASP A 36 -2.46 13.14 31.04
CA ASP A 36 -2.07 14.50 31.45
C ASP A 36 -0.76 14.90 30.81
N HIS A 37 -0.78 15.18 29.50
CA HIS A 37 0.41 15.57 28.74
C HIS A 37 0.14 16.70 27.79
N THR A 38 1.09 17.61 27.72
CA THR A 38 1.16 18.65 26.70
C THR A 38 1.54 18.02 25.35
N PRO A 39 1.17 18.63 24.22
CA PRO A 39 1.57 18.17 22.88
C PRO A 39 3.09 18.01 22.73
N ARG A 40 3.88 18.92 23.35
CA ARG A 40 5.35 18.86 23.32
C ARG A 40 5.91 17.65 24.06
N GLU A 41 5.32 17.28 25.18
CA GLU A 41 5.71 16.07 25.91
C GLU A 41 5.39 14.81 25.13
N VAL A 42 4.19 14.74 24.51
CA VAL A 42 3.79 13.64 23.62
C VAL A 42 4.81 13.50 22.48
N GLU A 43 5.12 14.59 21.78
CA GLU A 43 6.09 14.59 20.68
C GLU A 43 7.46 14.08 21.12
N THR A 44 7.99 14.63 22.20
CA THR A 44 9.30 14.27 22.74
C THR A 44 9.35 12.78 23.13
N PHE A 45 8.29 12.32 23.79
CA PHE A 45 8.20 10.97 24.32
C PHE A 45 8.05 9.92 23.21
N LEU A 46 7.13 10.12 22.25
CA LEU A 46 6.95 9.21 21.11
C LEU A 46 8.20 9.14 20.23
N GLY A 47 8.86 10.28 20.00
CA GLY A 47 10.15 10.33 19.30
C GLY A 47 11.24 9.50 19.99
N ARG A 48 11.29 9.53 21.33
CA ARG A 48 12.22 8.71 22.13
C ARG A 48 11.88 7.21 22.02
N LEU A 49 10.62 6.83 22.19
CA LEU A 49 10.17 5.43 22.08
C LEU A 49 10.57 4.82 20.73
N ARG A 50 10.35 5.56 19.62
CA ARG A 50 10.73 5.11 18.28
C ARG A 50 12.24 4.90 18.14
N ARG A 51 13.06 5.87 18.60
CA ARG A 51 14.54 5.74 18.54
C ARG A 51 15.05 4.56 19.35
N MET A 52 14.41 4.24 20.47
CA MET A 52 14.75 3.10 21.34
C MET A 52 14.19 1.76 20.82
N GLY A 53 13.36 1.76 19.78
CA GLY A 53 12.72 0.55 19.26
C GLY A 53 11.54 0.04 20.11
N HIS A 54 11.04 0.83 21.06
CA HIS A 54 9.85 0.49 21.87
C HIS A 54 8.56 0.74 21.05
N LEU A 55 8.24 -0.17 20.14
CA LEU A 55 7.19 0.01 19.14
C LEU A 55 5.83 -0.58 19.53
N SER A 56 5.73 -1.37 20.62
CA SER A 56 4.45 -1.98 21.03
C SER A 56 3.34 -0.95 21.32
N PRO A 57 3.60 0.23 21.94
CA PRO A 57 2.52 1.20 22.16
C PRO A 57 1.89 1.74 20.86
N PHE A 58 2.65 1.77 19.76
CA PHE A 58 2.16 2.23 18.47
C PHE A 58 1.13 1.28 17.83
N GLU A 59 0.97 0.08 18.36
CA GLU A 59 -0.06 -0.87 17.92
C GLU A 59 -1.49 -0.42 18.28
N HIS A 60 -1.64 0.50 19.24
CA HIS A 60 -2.94 1.06 19.63
C HIS A 60 -3.49 2.07 18.61
N ALA A 61 -2.66 2.62 17.72
CA ALA A 61 -3.09 3.52 16.66
C ALA A 61 -3.32 2.74 15.35
N SER A 62 -4.56 2.73 14.86
CA SER A 62 -4.97 2.02 13.63
C SER A 62 -5.39 3.00 12.53
N TYR A 63 -5.11 2.64 11.29
CA TYR A 63 -5.38 3.42 10.08
C TYR A 63 -6.05 2.54 9.04
N THR A 64 -7.17 3.00 8.49
CA THR A 64 -7.88 2.31 7.41
C THR A 64 -7.77 3.11 6.13
N PHE A 65 -7.20 2.51 5.10
CA PHE A 65 -7.05 3.11 3.78
C PHE A 65 -7.95 2.41 2.76
N LEU A 66 -8.54 3.19 1.85
CA LEU A 66 -9.16 2.69 0.63
C LEU A 66 -8.20 2.97 -0.53
N LEU A 67 -7.87 1.92 -1.28
CA LEU A 67 -7.01 1.94 -2.45
C LEU A 67 -7.85 1.60 -3.67
N GLU A 68 -7.84 2.47 -4.68
CA GLU A 68 -8.59 2.31 -5.93
C GLU A 68 -7.64 2.53 -7.12
N GLY A 69 -7.99 1.99 -8.29
CA GLY A 69 -7.12 2.08 -9.46
C GLY A 69 -5.81 1.31 -9.26
N VAL A 70 -5.87 0.14 -8.62
CA VAL A 70 -4.71 -0.71 -8.35
C VAL A 70 -4.87 -2.07 -8.99
N SER A 71 -3.74 -2.68 -9.42
CA SER A 71 -3.76 -4.00 -10.04
C SER A 71 -3.90 -5.14 -9.03
N ARG A 72 -4.35 -6.30 -9.50
CA ARG A 72 -4.26 -7.56 -8.74
C ARG A 72 -2.81 -7.91 -8.42
N ALA A 73 -1.86 -7.57 -9.29
CA ALA A 73 -0.43 -7.76 -9.06
C ALA A 73 0.05 -7.00 -7.80
N LEU A 74 -0.42 -5.76 -7.61
CA LEU A 74 -0.15 -4.99 -6.39
C LEU A 74 -0.76 -5.67 -5.17
N THR A 75 -2.04 -6.06 -5.24
CA THR A 75 -2.72 -6.61 -4.07
C THR A 75 -2.12 -7.93 -3.61
N HIS A 76 -1.57 -8.74 -4.51
CA HIS A 76 -0.80 -9.94 -4.14
C HIS A 76 0.46 -9.65 -3.32
N GLN A 77 1.08 -8.47 -3.51
CA GLN A 77 2.19 -8.01 -2.67
C GLN A 77 1.71 -7.40 -1.35
N LEU A 78 0.60 -6.62 -1.41
CA LEU A 78 0.04 -5.93 -0.24
C LEU A 78 -0.41 -6.91 0.85
N VAL A 79 -1.14 -7.97 0.48
CA VAL A 79 -1.66 -8.96 1.45
C VAL A 79 -0.59 -9.85 2.08
N ARG A 80 0.68 -9.73 1.66
CA ARG A 80 1.81 -10.39 2.35
C ARG A 80 2.18 -9.68 3.65
N HIS A 81 1.73 -8.45 3.87
CA HIS A 81 1.79 -7.75 5.15
C HIS A 81 0.65 -8.27 6.03
N ARG A 82 0.94 -9.27 6.88
CA ARG A 82 -0.07 -10.10 7.54
C ARG A 82 -0.66 -9.51 8.81
N ILE A 83 -0.02 -8.52 9.42
CA ILE A 83 -0.55 -7.82 10.61
C ILE A 83 -1.49 -6.69 10.14
N ALA A 84 -2.48 -7.09 9.35
CA ALA A 84 -3.43 -6.19 8.73
C ALA A 84 -4.75 -6.90 8.44
N SER A 85 -5.82 -6.11 8.27
CA SER A 85 -7.11 -6.60 7.77
C SER A 85 -7.35 -6.07 6.36
N TYR A 86 -7.85 -6.93 5.49
CA TYR A 86 -8.10 -6.60 4.10
C TYR A 86 -9.52 -6.96 3.66
N SER A 87 -10.16 -6.05 2.92
CA SER A 87 -11.39 -6.30 2.18
C SER A 87 -11.20 -5.87 0.74
N GLN A 88 -11.23 -6.81 -0.19
CA GLN A 88 -10.99 -6.57 -1.61
C GLN A 88 -12.24 -6.86 -2.43
N ARG A 89 -12.49 -6.04 -3.48
CA ARG A 89 -13.57 -6.28 -4.44
C ARG A 89 -13.48 -7.71 -4.99
N SER A 90 -14.53 -8.47 -4.76
CA SER A 90 -14.60 -9.86 -5.18
C SER A 90 -14.90 -9.98 -6.68
N GLN A 91 -14.10 -10.74 -7.39
CA GLN A 91 -14.35 -11.12 -8.78
C GLN A 91 -15.36 -12.28 -8.90
N ARG A 92 -15.87 -12.83 -7.80
CA ARG A 92 -16.98 -13.80 -7.79
C ARG A 92 -18.32 -13.07 -7.80
N TYR A 93 -18.49 -12.12 -6.87
CA TYR A 93 -19.74 -11.39 -6.68
C TYR A 93 -19.94 -10.26 -7.69
N VAL A 94 -18.86 -9.64 -8.14
CA VAL A 94 -18.89 -8.49 -9.04
C VAL A 94 -18.20 -8.86 -10.35
N ALA A 95 -18.97 -8.83 -11.45
CA ALA A 95 -18.40 -9.02 -12.77
C ALA A 95 -17.32 -7.98 -13.09
N ALA A 96 -16.32 -8.39 -13.88
CA ALA A 96 -15.29 -7.48 -14.39
C ALA A 96 -15.83 -6.69 -15.61
N GLU A 97 -16.91 -5.93 -15.38
CA GLU A 97 -17.55 -5.06 -16.37
C GLU A 97 -17.84 -3.68 -15.74
N PRO A 98 -17.35 -2.57 -16.34
CA PRO A 98 -16.35 -2.57 -17.41
C PRO A 98 -15.02 -3.18 -16.98
N PHE A 99 -14.32 -3.86 -17.90
CA PHE A 99 -12.99 -4.37 -17.63
C PHE A 99 -11.96 -3.24 -17.74
N THR A 100 -11.36 -2.91 -16.61
CA THR A 100 -10.30 -1.93 -16.49
C THR A 100 -9.00 -2.63 -16.05
N TYR A 101 -7.85 -2.08 -16.43
CA TYR A 101 -6.54 -2.65 -16.14
C TYR A 101 -5.47 -1.58 -15.96
N ILE A 102 -4.39 -1.95 -15.30
CA ILE A 102 -3.26 -1.05 -15.03
C ILE A 102 -2.15 -1.30 -16.04
N THR A 103 -1.74 -0.26 -16.76
CA THR A 103 -0.65 -0.31 -17.72
C THR A 103 0.67 0.05 -17.02
N PRO A 104 1.69 -0.86 -17.05
CA PRO A 104 2.98 -0.57 -16.47
C PRO A 104 3.68 0.60 -17.19
N PRO A 105 4.15 1.65 -16.46
CA PRO A 105 4.77 2.83 -17.08
C PRO A 105 6.08 2.52 -17.82
N SER A 106 6.68 1.38 -17.55
CA SER A 106 7.90 0.92 -18.23
C SER A 106 7.68 0.49 -19.70
N LEU A 107 6.42 0.34 -20.14
CA LEU A 107 6.09 0.03 -21.53
C LEU A 107 6.18 1.25 -22.44
N ALA A 108 6.03 2.46 -21.89
CA ALA A 108 6.04 3.69 -22.66
C ALA A 108 7.34 3.81 -23.49
N GLY A 109 7.17 4.03 -24.78
CA GLY A 109 8.27 4.16 -25.76
C GLY A 109 9.08 2.88 -25.98
N LYS A 110 8.56 1.70 -25.58
CA LYS A 110 9.18 0.40 -25.87
C LYS A 110 8.56 -0.24 -27.11
N VAL A 111 9.29 -1.19 -27.68
CA VAL A 111 8.89 -1.92 -28.89
C VAL A 111 8.95 -3.42 -28.63
N VAL A 112 7.87 -4.11 -28.98
CA VAL A 112 7.76 -5.58 -28.99
C VAL A 112 8.04 -6.08 -30.41
N ARG A 113 8.91 -7.08 -30.54
CA ARG A 113 9.15 -7.74 -31.83
C ARG A 113 8.15 -8.89 -32.01
N THR A 114 7.35 -8.83 -33.06
CA THR A 114 6.39 -9.87 -33.44
C THR A 114 6.80 -10.49 -34.79
N GLU A 115 6.14 -11.57 -35.21
CA GLU A 115 6.34 -12.19 -36.51
C GLU A 115 6.02 -11.25 -37.68
N SER A 116 5.07 -10.33 -37.47
CA SER A 116 4.66 -9.31 -38.45
C SER A 116 5.49 -8.02 -38.41
N GLY A 117 6.52 -7.96 -37.56
CA GLY A 117 7.38 -6.80 -37.37
C GLY A 117 7.29 -6.14 -35.99
N PRO A 118 8.00 -5.03 -35.81
CA PRO A 118 8.00 -4.31 -34.54
C PRO A 118 6.66 -3.57 -34.31
N VAL A 119 6.14 -3.65 -33.07
CA VAL A 119 4.90 -3.02 -32.64
C VAL A 119 5.17 -2.24 -31.35
N ASP A 120 4.51 -1.10 -31.17
CA ASP A 120 4.55 -0.35 -29.91
C ASP A 120 4.11 -1.24 -28.72
N ALA A 121 4.84 -1.17 -27.60
CA ALA A 121 4.62 -2.08 -26.48
C ALA A 121 3.32 -1.80 -25.72
N GLU A 122 2.86 -0.55 -25.64
CA GLU A 122 1.58 -0.21 -25.03
C GLU A 122 0.44 -0.71 -25.91
N ALA A 123 0.51 -0.49 -27.23
CA ALA A 123 -0.48 -1.00 -28.19
C ALA A 123 -0.55 -2.55 -28.18
N TYR A 124 0.60 -3.23 -28.10
CA TYR A 124 0.66 -4.69 -27.97
C TYR A 124 0.00 -5.17 -26.67
N TYR A 125 0.28 -4.47 -25.57
CA TYR A 125 -0.31 -4.77 -24.25
C TYR A 125 -1.82 -4.57 -24.26
N ASP A 126 -2.32 -3.46 -24.77
CA ASP A 126 -3.75 -3.15 -24.87
C ASP A 126 -4.50 -4.18 -25.73
N ALA A 127 -3.92 -4.59 -26.85
CA ALA A 127 -4.49 -5.64 -27.69
C ALA A 127 -4.59 -6.99 -26.97
N PHE A 128 -3.66 -7.30 -26.06
CA PHE A 128 -3.73 -8.49 -25.21
C PHE A 128 -4.82 -8.35 -24.14
N MET A 129 -4.93 -7.19 -23.50
CA MET A 129 -5.96 -6.94 -22.48
C MET A 129 -7.36 -7.02 -23.08
N GLU A 130 -7.57 -6.53 -24.31
CA GLU A 130 -8.84 -6.63 -24.98
C GLU A 130 -9.22 -8.08 -25.32
N ARG A 131 -8.26 -8.91 -25.75
CA ARG A 131 -8.48 -10.36 -25.94
C ARG A 131 -8.83 -11.07 -24.64
N ALA A 132 -8.18 -10.70 -23.52
CA ALA A 132 -8.51 -11.25 -22.20
C ALA A 132 -9.93 -10.86 -21.77
N ARG A 133 -10.35 -9.63 -22.04
CA ARG A 133 -11.72 -9.15 -21.81
C ARG A 133 -12.73 -9.97 -22.61
N GLU A 134 -12.48 -10.13 -23.91
CA GLU A 134 -13.36 -10.91 -24.79
C GLU A 134 -13.47 -12.37 -24.33
N ALA A 135 -12.35 -13.00 -23.98
CA ALA A 135 -12.32 -14.35 -23.45
C ALA A 135 -13.15 -14.48 -22.16
N TYR A 136 -13.01 -13.52 -21.23
CA TYR A 136 -13.81 -13.47 -20.01
C TYR A 136 -15.31 -13.40 -20.30
N LEU A 137 -15.73 -12.51 -21.20
CA LEU A 137 -17.15 -12.33 -21.53
C LEU A 137 -17.73 -13.58 -22.18
N ARG A 138 -17.03 -14.19 -23.14
CA ARG A 138 -17.48 -15.43 -23.82
C ARG A 138 -17.56 -16.62 -22.87
N LEU A 139 -16.58 -16.79 -21.99
CA LEU A 139 -16.63 -17.85 -20.97
C LEU A 139 -17.77 -17.64 -20.00
N ARG A 140 -17.97 -16.41 -19.54
CA ARG A 140 -19.07 -16.07 -18.65
C ARG A 140 -20.43 -16.34 -19.30
N GLU A 141 -20.60 -16.00 -20.58
CA GLU A 141 -21.80 -16.31 -21.35
C GLU A 141 -22.04 -17.83 -21.45
N ALA A 142 -21.01 -18.61 -21.79
CA ALA A 142 -21.07 -20.06 -21.87
C ALA A 142 -21.43 -20.73 -20.52
N LEU A 143 -21.08 -20.08 -19.41
CA LEU A 143 -21.35 -20.52 -18.02
C LEU A 143 -22.71 -20.02 -17.48
N GLY A 144 -23.59 -19.49 -18.33
CA GLY A 144 -24.93 -19.03 -17.96
C GLY A 144 -25.13 -17.51 -17.92
N GLY A 145 -24.13 -16.74 -18.31
CA GLY A 145 -24.19 -15.28 -18.56
C GLY A 145 -24.21 -14.39 -17.33
N SER A 146 -24.61 -14.89 -16.15
CA SER A 146 -24.74 -14.08 -14.95
C SER A 146 -24.57 -14.91 -13.66
N GLY A 147 -24.37 -14.20 -12.54
CA GLY A 147 -24.29 -14.82 -11.23
C GLY A 147 -22.87 -15.18 -10.80
N GLU A 148 -22.77 -15.63 -9.55
CA GLU A 148 -21.51 -15.93 -8.86
C GLU A 148 -20.76 -17.08 -9.52
N ALA A 149 -21.44 -18.16 -9.88
CA ALA A 149 -20.83 -19.36 -10.48
C ALA A 149 -20.17 -19.04 -11.83
N ALA A 150 -20.85 -18.29 -12.71
CA ALA A 150 -20.27 -17.88 -13.98
C ALA A 150 -19.04 -16.95 -13.80
N ASN A 151 -19.10 -16.01 -12.85
CA ASN A 151 -18.00 -15.11 -12.58
C ASN A 151 -16.79 -15.83 -12.00
N GLU A 152 -16.98 -16.78 -11.05
CA GLU A 152 -15.89 -17.44 -10.34
C GLU A 152 -15.01 -18.31 -11.25
N ASP A 153 -15.56 -18.86 -12.30
CA ASP A 153 -14.81 -19.65 -13.26
C ASP A 153 -14.28 -18.79 -14.42
N ALA A 154 -15.09 -17.87 -14.97
CA ALA A 154 -14.64 -16.99 -16.04
C ALA A 154 -13.44 -16.11 -15.63
N ARG A 155 -13.34 -15.69 -14.37
CA ARG A 155 -12.23 -14.83 -13.87
C ARG A 155 -10.84 -15.46 -13.99
N TYR A 156 -10.70 -16.77 -14.24
CA TYR A 156 -9.40 -17.42 -14.40
C TYR A 156 -8.61 -16.92 -15.60
N VAL A 157 -9.28 -16.31 -16.59
CA VAL A 157 -8.60 -15.68 -17.73
C VAL A 157 -8.23 -14.22 -17.51
N LEU A 158 -8.64 -13.62 -16.37
CA LEU A 158 -8.31 -12.23 -16.08
C LEU A 158 -6.81 -12.09 -15.72
N PRO A 159 -6.09 -11.16 -16.36
CA PRO A 159 -4.69 -10.93 -16.09
C PRO A 159 -4.46 -10.30 -14.72
N ASN A 160 -3.24 -10.43 -14.20
CA ASN A 160 -2.81 -9.75 -12.97
C ASN A 160 -2.89 -8.21 -13.05
N ALA A 161 -2.95 -7.67 -14.27
CA ALA A 161 -3.16 -6.26 -14.53
C ALA A 161 -4.60 -5.78 -14.24
N ALA A 162 -5.58 -6.70 -14.14
CA ALA A 162 -6.97 -6.32 -13.87
C ALA A 162 -7.06 -5.40 -12.66
N GLU A 163 -7.75 -4.27 -12.83
CA GLU A 163 -7.96 -3.29 -11.78
C GLU A 163 -8.83 -3.85 -10.66
N THR A 164 -8.56 -3.40 -9.47
CA THR A 164 -9.34 -3.71 -8.28
C THR A 164 -9.34 -2.56 -7.27
N LYS A 165 -10.19 -2.72 -6.26
CA LYS A 165 -10.24 -1.86 -5.08
C LYS A 165 -10.03 -2.71 -3.84
N ILE A 166 -9.28 -2.17 -2.88
CA ILE A 166 -9.00 -2.87 -1.64
C ILE A 166 -8.99 -1.89 -0.47
N MET A 167 -9.64 -2.27 0.61
CA MET A 167 -9.51 -1.61 1.89
C MET A 167 -8.47 -2.35 2.73
N ALA A 168 -7.58 -1.59 3.37
CA ALA A 168 -6.52 -2.11 4.22
C ALA A 168 -6.52 -1.38 5.56
N THR A 169 -6.61 -2.13 6.66
CA THR A 169 -6.45 -1.59 8.03
C THR A 169 -5.16 -2.13 8.62
N MET A 170 -4.29 -1.21 9.05
CA MET A 170 -3.00 -1.51 9.69
C MET A 170 -2.82 -0.64 10.92
N ASN A 171 -2.17 -1.16 11.96
CA ASN A 171 -1.70 -0.30 13.05
C ASN A 171 -0.42 0.45 12.68
N ALA A 172 -0.04 1.46 13.47
CA ALA A 172 1.12 2.29 13.15
C ALA A 172 2.44 1.48 13.13
N ARG A 173 2.58 0.45 13.98
CA ARG A 173 3.77 -0.42 13.98
C ARG A 173 3.91 -1.19 12.67
N GLU A 174 2.82 -1.77 12.17
CA GLU A 174 2.83 -2.44 10.86
C GLU A 174 3.05 -1.45 9.71
N LEU A 175 2.51 -0.24 9.81
CA LEU A 175 2.78 0.82 8.83
C LEU A 175 4.26 1.22 8.81
N PHE A 176 4.97 1.25 9.94
CA PHE A 176 6.43 1.47 9.94
C PHE A 176 7.16 0.39 9.16
N HIS A 177 6.77 -0.88 9.35
CA HIS A 177 7.32 -1.99 8.59
C HIS A 177 6.98 -1.88 7.09
N PHE A 178 5.71 -1.67 6.77
CA PHE A 178 5.23 -1.51 5.39
C PHE A 178 5.98 -0.39 4.65
N PHE A 179 6.07 0.80 5.24
CA PHE A 179 6.78 1.94 4.65
C PHE A 179 8.28 1.67 4.51
N GLY A 180 8.88 1.03 5.50
CA GLY A 180 10.28 0.61 5.44
C GLY A 180 10.60 -0.26 4.23
N GLU A 181 9.69 -1.19 3.89
CA GLU A 181 9.85 -2.11 2.76
C GLU A 181 9.42 -1.49 1.43
N ARG A 182 8.28 -0.78 1.40
CA ARG A 182 7.61 -0.43 0.14
C ARG A 182 7.95 0.96 -0.39
N LEU A 183 8.54 1.84 0.41
CA LEU A 183 9.08 3.13 -0.07
C LEU A 183 10.49 2.99 -0.67
N CYS A 184 11.15 1.85 -0.49
CA CYS A 184 12.43 1.58 -1.11
C CYS A 184 12.32 1.59 -2.64
N THR A 185 13.31 2.16 -3.34
CA THR A 185 13.36 2.19 -4.82
C THR A 185 13.38 0.80 -5.46
N ARG A 186 13.72 -0.25 -4.70
CA ARG A 186 13.66 -1.65 -5.13
C ARG A 186 12.26 -2.25 -5.07
N ALA A 187 11.32 -1.60 -4.36
CA ALA A 187 9.91 -2.01 -4.40
C ALA A 187 9.34 -1.77 -5.81
N GLN A 188 8.40 -2.63 -6.21
CA GLN A 188 7.69 -2.48 -7.48
C GLN A 188 7.01 -1.09 -7.51
N TRP A 189 7.00 -0.45 -8.68
CA TRP A 189 6.60 0.96 -8.85
C TRP A 189 5.20 1.28 -8.30
N GLU A 190 4.23 0.37 -8.50
CA GLU A 190 2.83 0.61 -8.15
C GLU A 190 2.62 0.57 -6.63
N ILE A 191 3.12 -0.47 -5.94
CA ILE A 191 3.01 -0.54 -4.47
C ILE A 191 3.83 0.55 -3.80
N ARG A 192 4.93 1.02 -4.42
CA ARG A 192 5.69 2.16 -3.93
C ARG A 192 4.91 3.46 -4.03
N ALA A 193 4.19 3.69 -5.15
CA ALA A 193 3.32 4.85 -5.31
C ALA A 193 2.18 4.85 -4.27
N VAL A 194 1.56 3.70 -4.03
CA VAL A 194 0.55 3.54 -2.98
C VAL A 194 1.13 3.81 -1.59
N ALA A 195 2.29 3.25 -1.27
CA ALA A 195 2.95 3.47 0.02
C ALA A 195 3.28 4.96 0.25
N ASP A 196 3.72 5.67 -0.79
CA ASP A 196 3.98 7.12 -0.73
C ASP A 196 2.70 7.92 -0.42
N GLY A 197 1.60 7.60 -1.12
CA GLY A 197 0.29 8.19 -0.85
C GLY A 197 -0.21 7.91 0.56
N MET A 198 -0.08 6.66 1.03
CA MET A 198 -0.46 6.26 2.39
C MET A 198 0.36 7.00 3.45
N LEU A 199 1.69 7.10 3.28
CA LEU A 199 2.55 7.81 4.23
C LEU A 199 2.19 9.29 4.31
N ARG A 200 1.95 9.96 3.19
CA ARG A 200 1.53 11.36 3.18
C ARG A 200 0.26 11.56 3.99
N LEU A 201 -0.79 10.78 3.75
CA LEU A 201 -2.06 10.88 4.47
C LEU A 201 -1.92 10.53 5.97
N ALA A 202 -1.08 9.56 6.30
CA ALA A 202 -0.80 9.19 7.69
C ALA A 202 -0.04 10.31 8.42
N ARG A 203 0.90 11.00 7.76
CA ARG A 203 1.59 12.19 8.30
C ARG A 203 0.64 13.36 8.50
N ASP A 204 -0.25 13.60 7.54
CA ASP A 204 -1.25 14.69 7.66
C ASP A 204 -2.18 14.46 8.85
N ALA A 205 -2.52 13.21 9.15
CA ALA A 205 -3.40 12.85 10.26
C ALA A 205 -2.69 12.81 11.62
N THR A 206 -1.45 12.32 11.68
CA THR A 206 -0.69 12.06 12.93
C THR A 206 0.81 12.26 12.70
N LEU A 207 1.21 13.51 12.55
CA LEU A 207 2.57 13.90 12.17
C LEU A 207 3.64 13.35 13.14
N VAL A 208 3.36 13.37 14.44
CA VAL A 208 4.34 12.95 15.46
C VAL A 208 4.64 11.46 15.35
N ILE A 209 3.63 10.63 15.06
CA ILE A 209 3.80 9.19 14.86
C ILE A 209 4.69 8.91 13.64
N PHE A 210 4.48 9.63 12.52
CA PHE A 210 5.14 9.32 11.25
C PHE A 210 6.29 10.28 10.86
N ARG A 211 6.70 11.19 11.72
CA ARG A 211 7.84 12.08 11.46
C ARG A 211 9.12 11.26 11.25
N GLY A 212 9.82 11.50 10.13
CA GLY A 212 11.04 10.76 9.77
C GLY A 212 10.83 9.27 9.48
N VAL A 213 9.57 8.84 9.22
CA VAL A 213 9.29 7.49 8.71
C VAL A 213 9.50 7.49 7.20
N GLY A 214 10.20 6.49 6.69
CA GLY A 214 10.51 6.37 5.27
C GLY A 214 11.05 4.98 4.96
N PRO A 215 11.72 4.78 3.82
CA PRO A 215 12.39 3.52 3.51
C PRO A 215 13.47 3.21 4.56
N LYS A 216 13.84 1.95 4.70
CA LYS A 216 14.81 1.49 5.73
C LYS A 216 16.10 2.31 5.75
N CYS A 217 16.58 2.77 4.61
CA CYS A 217 17.80 3.58 4.56
C CYS A 217 17.67 4.93 5.27
N VAL A 218 16.45 5.50 5.34
CA VAL A 218 16.16 6.73 6.12
C VAL A 218 16.08 6.39 7.60
N THR A 219 15.26 5.42 7.97
CA THR A 219 15.02 5.05 9.38
C THR A 219 16.27 4.51 10.08
N LEU A 220 17.10 3.74 9.37
CA LEU A 220 18.34 3.14 9.91
C LEU A 220 19.58 4.03 9.74
N GLY A 221 19.47 5.15 9.01
CA GLY A 221 20.60 6.01 8.69
C GLY A 221 21.62 5.39 7.72
N ARG A 222 21.37 4.17 7.24
CA ARG A 222 22.22 3.42 6.29
C ARG A 222 21.40 2.50 5.43
N CYS A 223 21.85 2.21 4.20
CA CYS A 223 21.18 1.23 3.33
C CYS A 223 21.49 -0.21 3.80
N PRO A 224 20.49 -1.03 4.13
CA PRO A 224 20.71 -2.41 4.55
C PRO A 224 20.96 -3.39 3.38
N GLU A 225 20.77 -2.95 2.13
CA GLU A 225 20.80 -3.80 0.93
C GLU A 225 22.22 -4.17 0.46
N GLY A 226 23.25 -3.64 1.10
CA GLY A 226 24.65 -3.93 0.76
C GLY A 226 24.95 -3.70 -0.72
N LYS A 227 25.41 -4.74 -1.43
CA LYS A 227 25.73 -4.68 -2.88
C LYS A 227 24.52 -4.37 -3.76
N MET A 228 23.30 -4.55 -3.25
CA MET A 228 22.04 -4.28 -3.96
C MET A 228 21.53 -2.86 -3.72
N SER A 229 22.31 -2.00 -3.06
CA SER A 229 21.95 -0.60 -2.83
C SER A 229 21.71 0.15 -4.13
N CYS A 230 20.66 1.00 -4.14
CA CYS A 230 20.41 1.92 -5.28
C CYS A 230 21.34 3.15 -5.29
N GLY A 231 22.15 3.38 -4.24
CA GLY A 231 23.02 4.55 -4.08
C GLY A 231 22.32 5.89 -3.76
N ARG A 232 20.99 5.92 -3.61
CA ARG A 232 20.18 7.14 -3.54
C ARG A 232 19.76 7.52 -2.11
N ILE A 233 20.59 7.21 -1.08
CA ILE A 233 20.21 7.43 0.32
C ILE A 233 19.96 8.91 0.63
N GLU A 234 20.76 9.83 0.09
CA GLU A 234 20.59 11.27 0.37
C GLU A 234 19.28 11.81 -0.20
N GLU A 235 18.92 11.43 -1.42
CA GLU A 235 17.64 11.78 -2.02
C GLU A 235 16.45 11.23 -1.17
N MET A 236 16.59 10.02 -0.64
CA MET A 236 15.56 9.44 0.22
C MET A 236 15.46 10.18 1.57
N ARG A 237 16.60 10.68 2.11
CA ARG A 237 16.61 11.52 3.31
C ARG A 237 15.94 12.86 3.10
N GLU A 238 16.20 13.52 1.97
CA GLU A 238 15.54 14.77 1.59
C GLU A 238 14.03 14.61 1.47
N ARG A 239 13.59 13.49 0.88
CA ARG A 239 12.18 13.23 0.62
C ARG A 239 11.39 12.80 1.86
N TYR A 240 11.98 12.01 2.75
CA TYR A 240 11.26 11.33 3.84
C TYR A 240 11.77 11.68 5.26
N GLY A 241 12.92 12.29 5.39
CA GLY A 241 13.59 12.63 6.66
C GLY A 241 12.95 13.73 7.50
#